data_e6260bf94ec6719674efe18bdd653340
#
_entry.id   e6260bf94ec6719674efe18bdd653340
#
_cell.length_a   1.000
_cell.length_b   1.000
_cell.length_c   1.000
_cell.angle_alpha   90.00
_cell.angle_beta   90.00
_cell.angle_gamma   90.00
#
_symmetry.space_group_name_H-M   'P 1'
#
loop_
_entity.id
_entity.type
_entity.pdbx_description
1 polymer ?
#
loop_
_entity_poly.entity_id
_entity_poly.type
_entity_poly.pdbx_seq_one_letter_code
_entity_poly.pdbx_strand_id
1 'polypeptide(L)'
;GLGDVYKRQVDMDTKREVAQKIEDLTGISYEDIIDNNLRISPSFFWKDLLRDEGYTIGRLDSRYKGIDSRDSGDSIEYAPELAAWDHAFTPAINSYMKNVLNFNTDVKYNTWARGELSVRPWDRENINIRSNFREALAENPFLNVLIQSGYYDGATTFSAAKYTMQQVDPSGKLKDRFT
;
A
#
# COMPACT_ATOMS: atom_id res chain seq x y z
N GLY A 1 29.20 1.57 -16.51
CA GLY A 1 28.83 1.56 -17.95
C GLY A 1 27.62 0.67 -18.19
N LEU A 2 26.96 0.81 -19.33
CA LEU A 2 25.79 -0.01 -19.72
C LEU A 2 26.05 -1.53 -19.58
N GLY A 3 27.30 -1.97 -19.79
CA GLY A 3 27.69 -3.37 -19.60
C GLY A 3 27.52 -3.92 -18.17
N ASP A 4 27.58 -3.08 -17.15
CA ASP A 4 27.39 -3.52 -15.76
C ASP A 4 25.92 -3.70 -15.40
N VAL A 5 25.02 -2.99 -16.08
CA VAL A 5 23.57 -3.13 -15.88
C VAL A 5 23.11 -4.50 -16.39
N TYR A 6 23.62 -4.94 -17.53
CA TYR A 6 23.29 -6.25 -18.11
C TYR A 6 23.92 -7.43 -17.34
N LYS A 7 25.08 -7.24 -16.71
CA LYS A 7 25.73 -8.26 -15.88
C LYS A 7 25.02 -8.55 -14.56
N ARG A 8 24.04 -7.73 -14.18
CA ARG A 8 23.24 -7.89 -12.96
C ARG A 8 21.88 -8.53 -13.23
N GLN A 9 21.65 -9.06 -14.41
CA GLN A 9 20.44 -9.84 -14.67
C GLN A 9 20.53 -11.16 -13.89
N VAL A 10 19.45 -11.46 -13.19
CA VAL A 10 19.30 -12.73 -12.46
C VAL A 10 19.25 -13.86 -13.49
N ASP A 11 20.06 -14.88 -13.29
CA ASP A 11 20.03 -16.08 -14.13
C ASP A 11 18.68 -16.80 -14.01
N MET A 12 18.38 -17.67 -14.98
CA MET A 12 17.08 -18.32 -15.08
C MET A 12 16.79 -19.28 -13.92
N ASP A 13 17.80 -19.91 -13.35
CA ASP A 13 17.58 -20.85 -12.26
C ASP A 13 17.26 -20.10 -10.97
N THR A 14 18.01 -19.04 -10.66
CA THR A 14 17.68 -18.12 -9.57
C THR A 14 16.29 -17.47 -9.77
N LYS A 15 15.93 -17.12 -11.02
CA LYS A 15 14.60 -16.57 -11.31
C LYS A 15 13.49 -17.56 -10.96
N ARG A 16 13.67 -18.84 -11.30
CA ARG A 16 12.71 -19.92 -10.99
C ARG A 16 12.59 -20.16 -9.49
N GLU A 17 13.70 -20.22 -8.77
CA GLU A 17 13.70 -20.37 -7.31
C GLU A 17 12.97 -19.23 -6.61
N VAL A 18 13.21 -17.99 -7.05
CA VAL A 18 12.55 -16.82 -6.50
C VAL A 18 11.06 -16.82 -6.82
N ALA A 19 10.68 -17.22 -8.05
CA ALA A 19 9.27 -17.30 -8.43
C ALA A 19 8.52 -18.32 -7.57
N GLN A 20 9.09 -19.52 -7.35
CA GLN A 20 8.48 -20.52 -6.48
C GLN A 20 8.30 -19.98 -5.06
N LYS A 21 9.30 -19.29 -4.53
CA LYS A 21 9.21 -18.70 -3.20
C LYS A 21 8.16 -17.59 -3.10
N ILE A 22 7.96 -16.83 -4.17
CA ILE A 22 6.90 -15.82 -4.22
C ILE A 22 5.52 -16.50 -4.23
N GLU A 23 5.34 -17.55 -5.04
CA GLU A 23 4.12 -18.35 -5.07
C GLU A 23 3.78 -18.90 -3.68
N ASP A 24 4.76 -19.56 -3.03
CA ASP A 24 4.59 -20.14 -1.68
C ASP A 24 4.18 -19.09 -0.62
N LEU A 25 4.62 -17.85 -0.79
CA LEU A 25 4.35 -16.77 0.15
C LEU A 25 3.09 -15.96 -0.15
N THR A 26 2.68 -15.92 -1.42
CA THR A 26 1.61 -15.00 -1.87
C THR A 26 0.36 -15.72 -2.35
N GLY A 27 0.47 -16.96 -2.82
CA GLY A 27 -0.60 -17.69 -3.47
C GLY A 27 -0.84 -17.29 -4.94
N ILE A 28 -0.07 -16.35 -5.50
CA ILE A 28 -0.10 -16.03 -6.94
C ILE A 28 0.59 -17.16 -7.69
N SER A 29 0.08 -17.56 -8.85
CA SER A 29 0.61 -18.67 -9.62
C SER A 29 2.05 -18.44 -10.07
N TYR A 30 2.83 -19.51 -10.13
CA TYR A 30 4.21 -19.48 -10.61
C TYR A 30 4.30 -18.90 -12.03
N GLU A 31 3.35 -19.25 -12.90
CA GLU A 31 3.28 -18.79 -14.28
C GLU A 31 3.11 -17.28 -14.33
N ASP A 32 2.17 -16.73 -13.59
CA ASP A 32 1.94 -15.28 -13.53
C ASP A 32 3.16 -14.55 -12.99
N ILE A 33 3.83 -15.10 -11.99
CA ILE A 33 5.04 -14.50 -11.42
C ILE A 33 6.17 -14.47 -12.46
N ILE A 34 6.36 -15.54 -13.21
CA ILE A 34 7.40 -15.62 -14.28
C ILE A 34 7.07 -14.63 -15.41
N ASP A 35 5.82 -14.60 -15.88
CA ASP A 35 5.36 -13.75 -16.98
C ASP A 35 5.45 -12.27 -16.61
N ASN A 36 5.22 -11.93 -15.35
CA ASN A 36 5.42 -10.59 -14.81
C ASN A 36 6.88 -10.29 -14.41
N ASN A 37 7.85 -11.14 -14.76
CA ASN A 37 9.26 -10.95 -14.45
C ASN A 37 9.55 -10.74 -12.96
N LEU A 38 8.91 -11.51 -12.08
CA LEU A 38 8.97 -11.43 -10.61
C LEU A 38 8.42 -10.11 -10.03
N ARG A 39 7.67 -9.33 -10.81
CA ARG A 39 7.18 -8.01 -10.40
C ARG A 39 5.66 -7.99 -10.43
N ILE A 40 5.06 -8.61 -9.44
CA ILE A 40 3.62 -8.54 -9.24
C ILE A 40 3.25 -7.15 -8.74
N SER A 41 2.39 -6.46 -9.49
CA SER A 41 1.86 -5.17 -9.04
C SER A 41 0.81 -5.38 -7.94
N PRO A 42 0.63 -4.43 -7.02
CA PRO A 42 -0.47 -4.52 -6.05
C PRO A 42 -1.85 -4.67 -6.70
N SER A 43 -2.09 -3.99 -7.82
CA SER A 43 -3.37 -4.09 -8.55
C SER A 43 -3.62 -5.48 -9.08
N PHE A 44 -2.60 -6.10 -9.67
CA PHE A 44 -2.68 -7.50 -10.11
C PHE A 44 -2.95 -8.43 -8.94
N PHE A 45 -2.22 -8.29 -7.84
CA PHE A 45 -2.39 -9.11 -6.64
C PHE A 45 -3.83 -9.07 -6.11
N TRP A 46 -4.43 -7.87 -5.99
CA TRP A 46 -5.82 -7.75 -5.52
C TRP A 46 -6.83 -8.37 -6.47
N LYS A 47 -6.54 -8.37 -7.76
CA LYS A 47 -7.42 -8.92 -8.80
C LYS A 47 -7.29 -10.43 -8.92
N ASP A 48 -6.07 -10.95 -8.78
CA ASP A 48 -5.72 -12.31 -9.18
C ASP A 48 -5.82 -13.33 -8.05
N LEU A 49 -5.46 -12.95 -6.83
CA LEU A 49 -5.29 -13.89 -5.70
C LEU A 49 -6.46 -14.87 -5.50
N LEU A 50 -7.68 -14.44 -5.74
CA LEU A 50 -8.89 -15.26 -5.60
C LEU A 50 -9.70 -15.35 -6.91
N ARG A 51 -9.06 -15.12 -8.04
CA ARG A 51 -9.69 -15.12 -9.36
C ARG A 51 -10.41 -16.44 -9.66
N ASP A 52 -9.78 -17.56 -9.35
CA ASP A 52 -10.32 -18.89 -9.57
C ASP A 52 -11.57 -19.18 -8.71
N GLU A 53 -11.73 -18.45 -7.61
CA GLU A 53 -12.93 -18.48 -6.78
C GLU A 53 -14.00 -17.46 -7.26
N GLY A 54 -13.71 -16.65 -8.27
CA GLY A 54 -14.58 -15.59 -8.77
C GLY A 54 -14.60 -14.33 -7.88
N TYR A 55 -13.55 -14.10 -7.09
CA TYR A 55 -13.45 -12.96 -6.18
C TYR A 55 -12.25 -12.09 -6.45
N THR A 56 -12.39 -10.82 -6.05
CA THR A 56 -11.29 -9.87 -5.85
C THR A 56 -11.15 -9.54 -4.38
N ILE A 57 -9.99 -9.02 -3.96
CA ILE A 57 -9.77 -8.64 -2.56
C ILE A 57 -9.66 -7.13 -2.40
N GLY A 58 -9.94 -6.65 -1.18
CA GLY A 58 -9.84 -5.25 -0.82
C GLY A 58 -8.43 -4.70 -0.87
N ARG A 59 -8.32 -3.46 -1.28
CA ARG A 59 -7.07 -2.70 -1.38
C ARG A 59 -6.63 -2.12 -0.03
N LEU A 60 -7.57 -1.55 0.72
CA LEU A 60 -7.32 -0.91 2.02
C LEU A 60 -7.47 -1.91 3.17
N ASP A 61 -8.24 -2.97 2.94
CA ASP A 61 -8.37 -4.11 3.84
C ASP A 61 -8.58 -5.39 3.01
N SER A 62 -7.52 -6.16 2.85
CA SER A 62 -7.48 -7.38 2.04
C SER A 62 -8.36 -8.54 2.56
N ARG A 63 -8.99 -8.38 3.73
CA ARG A 63 -9.98 -9.35 4.25
C ARG A 63 -11.35 -9.25 3.55
N TYR A 64 -11.63 -8.11 2.93
CA TYR A 64 -12.86 -7.93 2.17
C TYR A 64 -12.75 -8.56 0.79
N LYS A 65 -13.80 -9.29 0.41
CA LYS A 65 -13.94 -9.87 -0.93
C LYS A 65 -14.98 -9.09 -1.73
N GLY A 66 -14.76 -8.97 -3.03
CA GLY A 66 -15.69 -8.36 -3.97
C GLY A 66 -15.85 -9.21 -5.23
N ILE A 67 -16.83 -8.87 -6.04
CA ILE A 67 -17.08 -9.50 -7.34
C ILE A 67 -17.04 -8.40 -8.39
N ASP A 68 -16.07 -8.47 -9.28
CA ASP A 68 -16.01 -7.59 -10.44
C ASP A 68 -16.98 -8.04 -11.52
N SER A 69 -17.35 -7.16 -12.42
CA SER A 69 -18.21 -7.50 -13.57
C SER A 69 -17.51 -8.45 -14.55
N ARG A 70 -16.19 -8.51 -14.52
CA ARG A 70 -15.35 -9.38 -15.33
C ARG A 70 -14.20 -9.94 -14.53
N ASP A 71 -13.93 -11.23 -14.66
CA ASP A 71 -12.80 -11.89 -14.02
C ASP A 71 -11.47 -11.53 -14.68
N SER A 72 -11.49 -11.16 -15.96
CA SER A 72 -10.30 -10.75 -16.71
C SER A 72 -9.76 -9.37 -16.30
N GLY A 73 -8.50 -9.13 -16.64
CA GLY A 73 -7.81 -7.85 -16.39
C GLY A 73 -6.88 -7.89 -15.19
N ASP A 74 -6.11 -6.80 -15.01
CA ASP A 74 -4.99 -6.71 -14.06
C ASP A 74 -5.29 -5.75 -12.89
N SER A 75 -6.55 -5.36 -12.75
CA SER A 75 -6.96 -4.46 -11.66
C SER A 75 -8.42 -4.68 -11.26
N ILE A 76 -8.70 -4.48 -9.99
CA ILE A 76 -10.06 -4.49 -9.45
C ILE A 76 -10.87 -3.30 -9.97
N GLU A 77 -12.15 -3.49 -10.21
CA GLU A 77 -13.06 -2.42 -10.68
C GLU A 77 -13.43 -1.46 -9.55
N TYR A 78 -13.48 -1.94 -8.32
CA TYR A 78 -13.73 -1.15 -7.12
C TYR A 78 -13.05 -1.78 -5.91
N ALA A 79 -12.93 -1.03 -4.81
CA ALA A 79 -12.44 -1.56 -3.55
C ALA A 79 -13.60 -2.09 -2.70
N PRO A 80 -13.72 -3.41 -2.49
CA PRO A 80 -14.87 -4.04 -1.83
C PRO A 80 -15.14 -3.50 -0.42
N GLU A 81 -14.10 -3.19 0.32
CA GLU A 81 -14.22 -2.62 1.66
C GLU A 81 -14.93 -1.26 1.65
N LEU A 82 -14.76 -0.46 0.60
CA LEU A 82 -15.40 0.86 0.50
C LEU A 82 -16.91 0.74 0.30
N ALA A 83 -17.36 -0.28 -0.42
CA ALA A 83 -18.78 -0.55 -0.56
C ALA A 83 -19.44 -0.82 0.80
N ALA A 84 -18.71 -1.45 1.74
CA ALA A 84 -19.19 -1.68 3.09
C ALA A 84 -19.03 -0.44 3.99
N TRP A 85 -17.90 0.29 3.88
CA TRP A 85 -17.57 1.38 4.79
C TRP A 85 -18.30 2.69 4.52
N ASP A 86 -18.52 3.05 3.26
CA ASP A 86 -19.13 4.33 2.89
C ASP A 86 -20.54 4.50 3.48
N HIS A 87 -21.28 3.40 3.58
CA HIS A 87 -22.62 3.40 4.20
C HIS A 87 -22.59 3.65 5.71
N ALA A 88 -21.53 3.24 6.39
CA ALA A 88 -21.37 3.42 7.84
C ALA A 88 -20.68 4.75 8.18
N PHE A 89 -19.63 5.09 7.47
CA PHE A 89 -18.77 6.24 7.81
C PHE A 89 -19.45 7.58 7.53
N THR A 90 -20.16 7.72 6.43
CA THR A 90 -20.82 9.00 6.09
C THR A 90 -21.84 9.44 7.14
N PRO A 91 -22.82 8.62 7.57
CA PRO A 91 -23.70 9.01 8.66
C PRO A 91 -23.00 9.16 10.01
N ALA A 92 -22.02 8.30 10.30
CA ALA A 92 -21.28 8.36 11.57
C ALA A 92 -20.50 9.68 11.71
N ILE A 93 -19.75 10.11 10.69
CA ILE A 93 -19.00 11.37 10.74
C ILE A 93 -19.93 12.57 10.84
N ASN A 94 -21.04 12.60 10.10
CA ASN A 94 -22.01 13.70 10.19
C ASN A 94 -22.62 13.78 11.60
N SER A 95 -22.97 12.64 12.20
CA SER A 95 -23.45 12.60 13.58
C SER A 95 -22.40 13.08 14.58
N TYR A 96 -21.17 12.62 14.44
CA TYR A 96 -20.06 13.02 15.30
C TYR A 96 -19.76 14.51 15.23
N MET A 97 -19.65 15.06 14.03
CA MET A 97 -19.41 16.49 13.80
C MET A 97 -20.49 17.34 14.46
N LYS A 98 -21.76 16.97 14.26
CA LYS A 98 -22.89 17.73 14.76
C LYS A 98 -23.07 17.58 16.28
N ASN A 99 -23.08 16.36 16.79
CA ASN A 99 -23.54 16.07 18.14
C ASN A 99 -22.40 16.06 19.20
N VAL A 100 -21.17 15.80 18.77
CA VAL A 100 -20.01 15.73 19.66
C VAL A 100 -19.14 16.98 19.54
N LEU A 101 -18.83 17.40 18.31
CA LEU A 101 -17.99 18.57 18.07
C LEU A 101 -18.78 19.88 17.97
N ASN A 102 -20.12 19.85 18.02
CA ASN A 102 -21.00 21.00 17.85
C ASN A 102 -20.73 21.81 16.57
N PHE A 103 -20.22 21.14 15.54
CA PHE A 103 -19.95 21.73 14.24
C PHE A 103 -21.16 21.58 13.34
N ASN A 104 -21.90 22.65 13.13
CA ASN A 104 -23.07 22.69 12.26
C ASN A 104 -22.70 23.35 10.93
N THR A 105 -22.95 22.64 9.84
CA THR A 105 -22.68 23.10 8.49
C THR A 105 -23.66 22.46 7.50
N ASP A 106 -24.01 23.18 6.44
CA ASP A 106 -24.78 22.67 5.32
C ASP A 106 -23.87 22.08 4.22
N VAL A 107 -22.54 22.12 4.42
CA VAL A 107 -21.58 21.54 3.48
C VAL A 107 -21.64 20.02 3.56
N LYS A 108 -21.85 19.39 2.40
CA LYS A 108 -21.86 17.93 2.29
C LYS A 108 -20.49 17.35 2.62
N TYR A 109 -20.45 16.41 3.55
CA TYR A 109 -19.25 15.62 3.76
C TYR A 109 -18.96 14.72 2.54
N ASN A 110 -17.76 14.80 2.02
CA ASN A 110 -17.30 13.96 0.93
C ASN A 110 -16.18 13.04 1.44
N THR A 111 -16.42 11.74 1.50
CA THR A 111 -15.41 10.73 1.85
C THR A 111 -14.20 10.82 0.92
N TRP A 112 -14.44 11.11 -0.34
CA TRP A 112 -13.41 11.28 -1.37
C TRP A 112 -13.39 12.74 -1.83
N ALA A 113 -12.47 13.50 -1.29
CA ALA A 113 -12.27 14.90 -1.71
C ALA A 113 -11.82 14.97 -3.18
N ARG A 114 -12.53 15.78 -3.97
CA ARG A 114 -12.27 16.01 -5.40
C ARG A 114 -12.23 17.51 -5.70
N GLY A 115 -11.64 17.86 -6.85
CA GLY A 115 -11.53 19.27 -7.26
C GLY A 115 -10.65 20.08 -6.30
N GLU A 116 -11.10 21.24 -5.89
CA GLU A 116 -10.36 22.18 -5.02
C GLU A 116 -10.08 21.60 -3.62
N LEU A 117 -10.93 20.70 -3.13
CA LEU A 117 -10.76 20.02 -1.85
C LEU A 117 -9.91 18.75 -1.97
N SER A 118 -9.37 18.46 -3.15
CA SER A 118 -8.53 17.30 -3.37
C SER A 118 -7.23 17.39 -2.55
N VAL A 119 -6.77 16.25 -2.03
CA VAL A 119 -5.42 16.11 -1.43
C VAL A 119 -4.29 16.15 -2.46
N ARG A 120 -4.61 16.26 -3.76
CA ARG A 120 -3.62 16.33 -4.84
C ARG A 120 -2.66 17.53 -4.78
N PRO A 121 -3.03 18.70 -4.21
CA PRO A 121 -2.09 19.80 -4.00
C PRO A 121 -1.01 19.53 -2.95
N TRP A 122 -1.13 18.47 -2.14
CA TRP A 122 -0.02 18.05 -1.30
C TRP A 122 1.16 17.71 -2.19
N ASP A 123 2.29 18.30 -1.87
CA ASP A 123 3.51 18.27 -2.66
C ASP A 123 3.86 16.84 -3.11
N ARG A 124 3.83 16.62 -4.42
CA ARG A 124 4.21 15.36 -5.05
C ARG A 124 5.60 15.41 -5.66
N GLU A 125 6.19 16.57 -5.74
CA GLU A 125 7.52 16.75 -6.34
C GLU A 125 8.61 16.22 -5.42
N ASN A 126 8.37 16.19 -4.13
CA ASN A 126 9.34 15.78 -3.12
C ASN A 126 8.84 14.62 -2.24
N ILE A 127 8.46 13.53 -2.86
CA ILE A 127 7.98 12.33 -2.16
C ILE A 127 9.06 11.54 -1.43
N ASN A 128 10.33 11.87 -1.65
CA ASN A 128 11.45 11.21 -0.99
C ASN A 128 11.94 12.02 0.22
N ILE A 129 11.26 11.86 1.34
CA ILE A 129 11.62 12.53 2.60
C ILE A 129 12.73 11.83 3.38
N ARG A 130 13.30 10.73 2.87
CA ARG A 130 14.24 9.88 3.63
C ARG A 130 15.49 10.62 4.12
N SER A 131 16.04 11.53 3.29
CA SER A 131 17.18 12.35 3.67
C SER A 131 16.84 13.31 4.83
N ASN A 132 15.75 14.05 4.67
CA ASN A 132 15.29 15.02 5.68
C ASN A 132 14.92 14.32 6.98
N PHE A 133 14.31 13.14 6.89
CA PHE A 133 13.95 12.35 8.07
C PHE A 133 15.19 11.81 8.79
N ARG A 134 16.21 11.36 8.05
CA ARG A 134 17.50 10.96 8.62
C ARG A 134 18.20 12.12 9.32
N GLU A 135 18.19 13.29 8.71
CA GLU A 135 18.76 14.53 9.28
C GLU A 135 18.04 14.90 10.58
N ALA A 136 16.70 14.92 10.56
CA ALA A 136 15.90 15.18 11.76
C ALA A 136 16.20 14.20 12.91
N LEU A 137 16.39 12.91 12.60
CA LEU A 137 16.79 11.90 13.58
C LEU A 137 18.21 12.12 14.12
N ALA A 138 19.12 12.58 13.28
CA ALA A 138 20.50 12.85 13.68
C ALA A 138 20.60 14.08 14.59
N GLU A 139 19.87 15.14 14.29
CA GLU A 139 19.84 16.38 15.04
C GLU A 139 19.05 16.26 16.36
N ASN A 140 18.15 15.30 16.47
CA ASN A 140 17.29 15.10 17.64
C ASN A 140 17.57 13.75 18.30
N PRO A 141 18.58 13.64 19.16
CA PRO A 141 19.03 12.35 19.71
C PRO A 141 17.98 11.63 20.58
N PHE A 142 17.00 12.36 21.08
CA PHE A 142 15.90 11.82 21.92
C PHE A 142 14.61 11.53 21.15
N LEU A 143 14.61 11.77 19.84
CA LEU A 143 13.44 11.49 18.99
C LEU A 143 13.24 9.99 18.85
N ASN A 144 12.08 9.50 19.27
CA ASN A 144 11.59 8.17 19.01
C ASN A 144 10.46 8.22 17.98
N VAL A 145 10.37 7.22 17.14
CA VAL A 145 9.42 7.17 16.02
C VAL A 145 8.55 5.94 16.16
N LEU A 146 7.26 6.17 16.32
CA LEU A 146 6.25 5.11 16.25
C LEU A 146 5.74 5.01 14.80
N ILE A 147 5.85 3.81 14.22
CA ILE A 147 5.37 3.51 12.86
C ILE A 147 4.14 2.63 12.99
N GLN A 148 3.00 3.14 12.55
CA GLN A 148 1.76 2.40 12.53
C GLN A 148 1.37 2.06 11.10
N SER A 149 1.12 0.78 10.85
CA SER A 149 0.67 0.28 9.55
C SER A 149 -0.32 -0.85 9.75
N GLY A 150 -1.44 -0.80 9.03
CA GLY A 150 -2.44 -1.86 9.08
C GLY A 150 -1.88 -3.18 8.54
N TYR A 151 -2.09 -4.27 9.25
CA TYR A 151 -1.57 -5.59 8.84
C TYR A 151 -2.18 -6.07 7.51
N TYR A 152 -3.45 -5.71 7.27
CA TYR A 152 -4.20 -6.09 6.07
C TYR A 152 -4.29 -5.00 5.01
N ASP A 153 -3.56 -3.88 5.21
CA ASP A 153 -3.52 -2.80 4.23
C ASP A 153 -2.63 -3.20 3.04
N GLY A 154 -3.28 -3.50 1.91
CA GLY A 154 -2.59 -3.84 0.67
C GLY A 154 -2.14 -2.61 -0.15
N ALA A 155 -2.58 -1.40 0.21
CA ALA A 155 -2.20 -0.17 -0.48
C ALA A 155 -0.93 0.46 0.12
N THR A 156 -0.82 0.45 1.45
CA THR A 156 0.33 0.95 2.22
C THR A 156 0.83 -0.13 3.18
N THR A 157 1.47 -1.14 2.62
CA THR A 157 1.83 -2.35 3.35
C THR A 157 2.85 -2.10 4.47
N PHE A 158 2.71 -2.81 5.58
CA PHE A 158 3.68 -2.75 6.68
C PHE A 158 5.11 -3.13 6.22
N SER A 159 5.23 -4.00 5.23
CA SER A 159 6.53 -4.37 4.65
C SER A 159 7.20 -3.20 3.95
N ALA A 160 6.43 -2.35 3.25
CA ALA A 160 6.95 -1.13 2.62
C ALA A 160 7.42 -0.12 3.67
N ALA A 161 6.69 0.00 4.79
CA ALA A 161 7.11 0.84 5.92
C ALA A 161 8.44 0.35 6.52
N LYS A 162 8.57 -0.96 6.80
CA LYS A 162 9.83 -1.56 7.27
C LYS A 162 10.98 -1.32 6.29
N TYR A 163 10.77 -1.56 5.01
CA TYR A 163 11.78 -1.32 3.98
C TYR A 163 12.22 0.14 3.96
N THR A 164 11.25 1.07 4.03
CA THR A 164 11.56 2.51 4.06
C THR A 164 12.41 2.87 5.26
N MET A 165 12.10 2.37 6.44
CA MET A 165 12.90 2.64 7.65
C MET A 165 14.31 2.04 7.57
N GLN A 166 14.48 0.87 6.98
CA GLN A 166 15.81 0.31 6.69
C GLN A 166 16.63 1.21 5.75
N GLN A 167 15.97 1.90 4.81
CA GLN A 167 16.63 2.87 3.94
C GLN A 167 16.93 4.21 4.63
N VAL A 168 16.17 4.56 5.65
CA VAL A 168 16.46 5.74 6.51
C VAL A 168 17.68 5.47 7.38
N ASP A 169 17.81 4.28 7.95
CA ASP A 169 18.94 3.87 8.78
C ASP A 169 19.64 2.60 8.26
N PRO A 170 20.35 2.68 7.13
CA PRO A 170 21.00 1.50 6.53
C PRO A 170 22.13 0.92 7.41
N SER A 171 22.63 1.67 8.36
CA SER A 171 23.66 1.22 9.32
C SER A 171 23.07 0.53 10.57
N GLY A 172 21.76 0.65 10.81
CA GLY A 172 21.09 0.13 11.99
C GLY A 172 21.43 0.83 13.30
N LYS A 173 22.07 2.01 13.24
CA LYS A 173 22.48 2.76 14.45
C LYS A 173 21.28 3.36 15.22
N LEU A 174 20.17 3.55 14.53
CA LEU A 174 18.98 4.20 15.06
C LEU A 174 17.85 3.19 15.32
N LYS A 175 18.09 1.89 15.11
CA LYS A 175 17.06 0.84 15.17
C LYS A 175 16.22 0.85 16.45
N ASP A 176 16.86 1.15 17.59
CA ASP A 176 16.21 1.15 18.90
C ASP A 176 15.28 2.36 19.11
N ARG A 177 15.27 3.30 18.17
CA ARG A 177 14.39 4.47 18.16
C ARG A 177 13.12 4.29 17.31
N PHE A 178 13.00 3.16 16.62
CA PHE A 178 11.83 2.82 15.82
C PHE A 178 10.99 1.73 16.53
N THR A 179 9.70 1.98 16.63
CA THR A 179 8.71 1.04 17.19
C THR A 179 7.58 0.81 16.21
#